data_8e5eef4631af6204ddff30740e1c4784
#
_entry.id   8e5eef4631af6204ddff30740e1c4784
#
_cell.length_a   1.000
_cell.length_b   1.000
_cell.length_c   1.000
_cell.angle_alpha   90.00
_cell.angle_beta   90.00
_cell.angle_gamma   90.00
#
_symmetry.space_group_name_H-M   'P 1'
#
loop_
_entity.id
_entity.type
_entity.pdbx_description
1 polymer ?
#
loop_
_entity_poly.entity_id
_entity_poly.type
_entity_poly.pdbx_seq_one_letter_code
_entity_poly.pdbx_strand_id
1 'polypeptide(L)'
;MGLDTTHNCWHAPYSSFSEFRHSLGRQIGIDLDEYIGYGDKGTKNLTDIQHDLMPLFNHSDCDGELSVEESKQIVKGLNNILDNFNEEVKSSYNFKENIIQFRDGCLDAISKNEIVGFH
;
A
#
# COMPACT_ATOMS: atom_id res chain seq x y z
N MET A 1 10.65 -15.69 -4.41
CA MET A 1 9.59 -15.12 -5.27
C MET A 1 9.18 -13.77 -4.72
N GLY A 2 8.90 -12.83 -5.58
CA GLY A 2 8.62 -11.47 -5.16
C GLY A 2 7.52 -10.83 -5.98
N LEU A 3 7.04 -9.70 -5.51
CA LEU A 3 6.08 -8.88 -6.20
C LEU A 3 6.83 -7.83 -7.02
N ASP A 4 6.49 -7.75 -8.29
CA ASP A 4 6.92 -6.68 -9.18
C ASP A 4 5.71 -5.89 -9.64
N THR A 5 5.85 -4.59 -9.73
CA THR A 5 4.80 -3.74 -10.31
C THR A 5 5.35 -3.01 -11.51
N THR A 6 4.44 -2.56 -12.37
CA THR A 6 4.80 -1.60 -13.40
C THR A 6 5.14 -0.26 -12.74
N HIS A 7 5.79 0.64 -13.46
CA HIS A 7 6.12 2.00 -13.01
C HIS A 7 7.03 2.04 -11.78
N ASN A 8 7.68 0.90 -11.47
CA ASN A 8 8.64 0.80 -10.36
C ASN A 8 8.06 1.16 -8.99
N CYS A 9 6.74 0.91 -8.77
CA CYS A 9 6.13 1.14 -7.46
C CYS A 9 6.71 0.19 -6.41
N TRP A 10 6.91 -1.06 -6.78
CA TRP A 10 7.41 -2.09 -5.86
C TRP A 10 8.21 -3.14 -6.61
N HIS A 11 9.31 -3.59 -5.99
CA HIS A 11 10.14 -4.67 -6.53
C HIS A 11 10.87 -5.32 -5.35
N ALA A 12 10.23 -6.26 -4.68
CA ALA A 12 10.77 -6.91 -3.48
C ALA A 12 9.92 -8.13 -3.11
N PRO A 13 10.37 -8.97 -2.19
CA PRO A 13 9.61 -10.15 -1.76
C PRO A 13 8.21 -9.81 -1.24
N TYR A 14 7.29 -10.77 -1.36
CA TYR A 14 5.92 -10.63 -0.85
C TYR A 14 5.88 -10.32 0.64
N SER A 15 6.78 -10.93 1.42
CA SER A 15 6.87 -10.67 2.86
C SER A 15 7.18 -9.21 3.15
N SER A 16 8.04 -8.59 2.35
CA SER A 16 8.36 -7.16 2.49
C SER A 16 7.16 -6.29 2.15
N PHE A 17 6.38 -6.67 1.15
CA PHE A 17 5.16 -5.95 0.78
C PHE A 17 4.10 -6.05 1.88
N SER A 18 3.95 -7.23 2.49
CA SER A 18 3.07 -7.42 3.64
C SER A 18 3.47 -6.52 4.80
N GLU A 19 4.76 -6.50 5.14
CA GLU A 19 5.28 -5.62 6.20
C GLU A 19 5.05 -4.15 5.89
N PHE A 20 5.21 -3.76 4.63
CA PHE A 20 4.94 -2.40 4.17
C PHE A 20 3.48 -2.02 4.42
N ARG A 21 2.54 -2.86 3.99
CA ARG A 21 1.11 -2.61 4.19
C ARG A 21 0.73 -2.57 5.68
N HIS A 22 1.28 -3.47 6.50
CA HIS A 22 1.05 -3.45 7.94
C HIS A 22 1.56 -2.15 8.57
N SER A 23 2.73 -1.69 8.13
CA SER A 23 3.31 -0.43 8.62
C SER A 23 2.45 0.77 8.23
N LEU A 24 1.92 0.80 7.01
CA LEU A 24 0.98 1.84 6.58
C LEU A 24 -0.27 1.83 7.47
N GLY A 25 -0.81 0.65 7.77
CA GLY A 25 -1.96 0.51 8.66
C GLY A 25 -1.68 1.10 10.04
N ARG A 26 -0.53 0.79 10.62
CA ARG A 26 -0.16 1.30 11.96
C ARG A 26 -0.07 2.82 11.98
N GLN A 27 0.37 3.45 10.89
CA GLN A 27 0.44 4.92 10.79
C GLN A 27 -0.93 5.57 10.87
N ILE A 28 -1.97 4.90 10.42
CA ILE A 28 -3.33 5.42 10.42
C ILE A 28 -4.23 4.77 11.48
N GLY A 29 -3.62 4.03 12.42
CA GLY A 29 -4.35 3.45 13.55
C GLY A 29 -5.10 2.17 13.23
N ILE A 30 -4.70 1.44 12.20
CA ILE A 30 -5.35 0.21 11.75
C ILE A 30 -4.39 -0.97 11.97
N ASP A 31 -4.90 -2.04 12.58
CA ASP A 31 -4.20 -3.33 12.66
C ASP A 31 -4.75 -4.26 11.59
N LEU A 32 -3.99 -4.46 10.51
CA LEU A 32 -4.43 -5.29 9.39
C LEU A 32 -4.66 -6.74 9.78
N ASP A 33 -4.03 -7.23 10.85
CA ASP A 33 -4.23 -8.61 11.30
C ASP A 33 -5.67 -8.88 11.77
N GLU A 34 -6.43 -7.82 12.07
CA GLU A 34 -7.85 -7.94 12.41
C GLU A 34 -8.75 -8.13 11.19
N TYR A 35 -8.20 -8.02 9.97
CA TYR A 35 -8.97 -8.03 8.73
C TYR A 35 -8.80 -9.36 7.98
N ILE A 36 -9.88 -9.78 7.32
CA ILE A 36 -9.90 -11.01 6.50
C ILE A 36 -8.87 -10.87 5.38
N GLY A 37 -7.99 -11.87 5.26
CA GLY A 37 -6.94 -11.91 4.26
C GLY A 37 -5.56 -11.55 4.78
N TYR A 38 -5.46 -10.95 5.97
CA TYR A 38 -4.16 -10.58 6.55
C TYR A 38 -3.76 -11.42 7.77
N GLY A 39 -4.73 -11.82 8.57
CA GLY A 39 -4.46 -12.64 9.75
C GLY A 39 -5.35 -13.87 9.77
N ASP A 40 -4.89 -14.92 10.44
CA ASP A 40 -5.66 -16.17 10.55
C ASP A 40 -6.99 -15.98 11.28
N LYS A 41 -7.08 -14.97 12.13
CA LYS A 41 -8.25 -14.70 12.95
C LYS A 41 -8.96 -13.41 12.55
N GLY A 42 -8.65 -12.87 11.38
CA GLY A 42 -9.27 -11.66 10.89
C GLY A 42 -10.76 -11.85 10.67
N THR A 43 -11.56 -10.91 11.17
CA THR A 43 -13.02 -10.93 11.06
C THR A 43 -13.60 -9.70 10.40
N LYS A 44 -12.82 -8.63 10.31
CA LYS A 44 -13.28 -7.36 9.71
C LYS A 44 -13.07 -7.39 8.20
N ASN A 45 -13.91 -6.67 7.47
CA ASN A 45 -13.80 -6.54 6.02
C ASN A 45 -12.93 -5.36 5.65
N LEU A 46 -11.98 -5.56 4.72
CA LEU A 46 -11.12 -4.49 4.23
C LEU A 46 -11.91 -3.35 3.60
N THR A 47 -13.06 -3.65 2.99
CA THR A 47 -13.92 -2.63 2.38
C THR A 47 -14.56 -1.69 3.41
N ASP A 48 -14.52 -2.03 4.70
CA ASP A 48 -15.01 -1.18 5.78
C ASP A 48 -14.00 -0.09 6.18
N ILE A 49 -12.77 -0.17 5.68
CA ILE A 49 -11.75 0.83 5.95
C ILE A 49 -12.10 2.12 5.21
N GLN A 50 -12.36 3.19 5.98
CA GLN A 50 -12.66 4.51 5.41
C GLN A 50 -11.40 5.36 5.35
N HIS A 51 -10.53 5.04 4.40
CA HIS A 51 -9.26 5.73 4.21
C HIS A 51 -8.84 5.64 2.74
N ASP A 52 -8.07 6.62 2.29
CA ASP A 52 -7.56 6.68 0.92
C ASP A 52 -6.68 5.48 0.54
N LEU A 53 -6.12 4.79 1.53
CA LEU A 53 -5.27 3.60 1.30
C LEU A 53 -6.06 2.30 1.22
N MET A 54 -7.39 2.32 1.39
CA MET A 54 -8.19 1.09 1.32
C MET A 54 -7.94 0.31 0.01
N PRO A 55 -7.87 0.94 -1.17
CA PRO A 55 -7.60 0.17 -2.40
C PRO A 55 -6.26 -0.57 -2.37
N LEU A 56 -5.25 -0.03 -1.68
CA LEU A 56 -3.96 -0.70 -1.54
C LEU A 56 -4.05 -1.86 -0.55
N PHE A 57 -4.73 -1.69 0.57
CA PHE A 57 -4.93 -2.76 1.55
C PHE A 57 -5.77 -3.90 1.00
N ASN A 58 -6.79 -3.59 0.21
CA ASN A 58 -7.71 -4.57 -0.36
C ASN A 58 -7.25 -5.12 -1.72
N HIS A 59 -5.95 -4.99 -2.03
CA HIS A 59 -5.39 -5.45 -3.29
C HIS A 59 -4.64 -6.78 -3.08
N SER A 60 -4.65 -7.63 -4.10
CA SER A 60 -3.82 -8.83 -4.13
C SER A 60 -2.34 -8.45 -4.03
N ASP A 61 -1.52 -9.31 -3.46
CA ASP A 61 -0.07 -9.11 -3.38
C ASP A 61 0.69 -9.75 -4.55
N CYS A 62 -0.01 -10.37 -5.49
CA CYS A 62 0.66 -11.14 -6.55
C CYS A 62 0.11 -10.89 -7.96
N ASP A 63 -1.08 -10.31 -8.10
CA ASP A 63 -1.67 -10.06 -9.43
C ASP A 63 -2.64 -8.88 -9.40
N GLY A 64 -3.26 -8.62 -10.54
CA GLY A 64 -4.23 -7.55 -10.65
C GLY A 64 -3.61 -6.21 -11.01
N GLU A 65 -4.40 -5.17 -10.82
CA GLU A 65 -3.99 -3.82 -11.23
C GLU A 65 -4.67 -2.75 -10.37
N LEU A 66 -4.07 -1.58 -10.34
CA LEU A 66 -4.67 -0.38 -9.76
C LEU A 66 -5.08 0.53 -10.91
N SER A 67 -6.32 1.00 -10.88
CA SER A 67 -6.79 1.99 -11.86
C SER A 67 -6.12 3.34 -11.62
N VAL A 68 -6.23 4.24 -12.59
CA VAL A 68 -5.73 5.61 -12.45
C VAL A 68 -6.37 6.29 -11.23
N GLU A 69 -7.68 6.11 -11.04
CA GLU A 69 -8.39 6.71 -9.91
C GLU A 69 -7.93 6.12 -8.57
N GLU A 70 -7.69 4.81 -8.51
CA GLU A 70 -7.14 4.17 -7.31
C GLU A 70 -5.74 4.66 -7.02
N SER A 71 -4.92 4.84 -8.05
CA SER A 71 -3.56 5.39 -7.91
C SER A 71 -3.59 6.80 -7.34
N LYS A 72 -4.50 7.65 -7.80
CA LYS A 72 -4.68 9.01 -7.27
C LYS A 72 -5.05 9.00 -5.79
N GLN A 73 -5.97 8.12 -5.42
CA GLN A 73 -6.40 7.96 -4.04
C GLN A 73 -5.24 7.50 -3.15
N ILE A 74 -4.48 6.52 -3.62
CA ILE A 74 -3.32 5.99 -2.88
C ILE A 74 -2.25 7.07 -2.70
N VAL A 75 -1.96 7.86 -3.74
CA VAL A 75 -1.00 8.96 -3.64
C VAL A 75 -1.41 9.94 -2.53
N LYS A 76 -2.68 10.29 -2.48
CA LYS A 76 -3.21 11.18 -1.44
C LYS A 76 -2.98 10.60 -0.05
N GLY A 77 -3.28 9.31 0.14
CA GLY A 77 -3.08 8.62 1.41
C GLY A 77 -1.61 8.54 1.81
N LEU A 78 -0.72 8.24 0.87
CA LEU A 78 0.71 8.16 1.13
C LEU A 78 1.30 9.53 1.49
N ASN A 79 0.89 10.58 0.79
CA ASN A 79 1.34 11.94 1.12
C ASN A 79 0.88 12.34 2.51
N ASN A 80 -0.35 11.98 2.89
CA ASN A 80 -0.86 12.26 4.23
C ASN A 80 -0.01 11.60 5.31
N ILE A 81 0.40 10.34 5.09
CA ILE A 81 1.29 9.64 6.03
C ILE A 81 2.64 10.34 6.13
N LEU A 82 3.23 10.74 5.00
CA LEU A 82 4.52 11.44 5.00
C LEU A 82 4.44 12.78 5.74
N ASP A 83 3.34 13.51 5.58
CA ASP A 83 3.13 14.82 6.23
C ASP A 83 2.91 14.69 7.73
N ASN A 84 2.35 13.58 8.18
CA ASN A 84 1.98 13.34 9.59
C ASN A 84 2.70 12.11 10.16
N PHE A 85 3.93 11.86 9.71
CA PHE A 85 4.65 10.63 10.05
C PHE A 85 4.89 10.50 11.55
N ASN A 86 4.50 9.34 12.12
CA ASN A 86 4.70 9.02 13.53
C ASN A 86 5.91 8.10 13.68
N GLU A 87 7.01 8.65 14.18
CA GLU A 87 8.28 7.93 14.37
C GLU A 87 8.20 6.85 15.47
N GLU A 88 7.20 6.94 16.36
CA GLU A 88 7.05 5.99 17.47
C GLU A 88 6.37 4.70 17.07
N VAL A 89 5.72 4.67 15.92
CA VAL A 89 5.06 3.48 15.40
C VAL A 89 6.08 2.58 14.72
N LYS A 90 6.01 1.27 15.02
CA LYS A 90 6.90 0.30 14.40
C LYS A 90 6.72 0.28 12.88
N SER A 91 7.82 0.38 12.16
CA SER A 91 7.83 0.45 10.70
C SER A 91 8.73 -0.62 10.11
N SER A 92 8.42 -1.02 8.87
CA SER A 92 9.24 -1.94 8.10
C SER A 92 10.56 -1.28 7.70
N TYR A 93 11.53 -2.10 7.29
CA TYR A 93 12.83 -1.62 6.82
C TYR A 93 12.65 -0.70 5.61
N ASN A 94 13.35 0.43 5.60
CA ASN A 94 13.27 1.45 4.55
C ASN A 94 11.83 1.96 4.28
N PHE A 95 11.03 2.06 5.32
CA PHE A 95 9.59 2.35 5.19
C PHE A 95 9.33 3.67 4.46
N LYS A 96 9.98 4.76 4.87
CA LYS A 96 9.77 6.07 4.21
C LYS A 96 10.19 6.04 2.74
N GLU A 97 11.32 5.41 2.45
CA GLU A 97 11.82 5.26 1.08
C GLU A 97 10.83 4.45 0.24
N ASN A 98 10.25 3.40 0.81
CA ASN A 98 9.26 2.57 0.15
C ASN A 98 7.97 3.36 -0.13
N ILE A 99 7.54 4.21 0.81
CA ILE A 99 6.38 5.10 0.60
C ILE A 99 6.64 6.03 -0.58
N ILE A 100 7.82 6.66 -0.61
CA ILE A 100 8.19 7.59 -1.68
C ILE A 100 8.25 6.88 -3.02
N GLN A 101 8.86 5.70 -3.07
CA GLN A 101 8.94 4.91 -4.29
C GLN A 101 7.56 4.52 -4.82
N PHE A 102 6.68 4.04 -3.95
CA PHE A 102 5.34 3.63 -4.35
C PHE A 102 4.53 4.83 -4.85
N ARG A 103 4.60 5.95 -4.12
CA ARG A 103 3.94 7.19 -4.52
C ARG A 103 4.43 7.67 -5.89
N ASP A 104 5.75 7.72 -6.08
CA ASP A 104 6.32 8.23 -7.32
C ASP A 104 5.97 7.33 -8.50
N GLY A 105 5.91 6.01 -8.31
CA GLY A 105 5.45 5.10 -9.34
C GLY A 105 3.99 5.33 -9.71
N CYS A 106 3.12 5.54 -8.71
CA CYS A 106 1.72 5.88 -8.96
C CYS A 106 1.60 7.21 -9.69
N LEU A 107 2.39 8.21 -9.34
CA LEU A 107 2.39 9.51 -10.02
C LEU A 107 2.82 9.37 -11.49
N ASP A 108 3.81 8.52 -11.77
CA ASP A 108 4.24 8.23 -13.13
C ASP A 108 3.08 7.62 -13.94
N ALA A 109 2.41 6.62 -13.38
CA ALA A 109 1.27 5.98 -14.02
C ALA A 109 0.14 6.99 -14.28
N ILE A 110 -0.17 7.84 -13.31
CA ILE A 110 -1.19 8.87 -13.44
C ILE A 110 -0.84 9.83 -14.58
N SER A 111 0.41 10.28 -14.65
CA SER A 111 0.87 11.22 -15.67
C SER A 111 0.75 10.66 -17.09
N LYS A 112 0.84 9.33 -17.23
CA LYS A 112 0.73 8.61 -18.49
C LYS A 112 -0.67 8.06 -18.74
N ASN A 113 -1.60 8.27 -17.81
CA ASN A 113 -2.95 7.72 -17.83
C ASN A 113 -2.95 6.20 -17.98
N GLU A 114 -2.10 5.55 -17.19
CA GLU A 114 -1.90 4.09 -17.23
C GLU A 114 -2.26 3.45 -15.90
N ILE A 115 -2.65 2.16 -15.94
CA ILE A 115 -2.84 1.37 -14.72
C ILE A 115 -1.47 0.99 -14.14
N VAL A 116 -1.46 0.64 -12.83
CA VAL A 116 -0.31 0.00 -12.20
C VAL A 116 -0.60 -1.50 -12.15
N GLY A 117 0.18 -2.30 -12.86
CA GLY A 117 0.03 -3.75 -12.88
C GLY A 117 0.88 -4.44 -11.83
N PHE A 118 0.33 -5.44 -11.18
CA PHE A 118 1.01 -6.30 -10.21
C PHE A 118 1.29 -7.67 -10.83
N HIS A 119 2.51 -8.18 -10.65
CA HIS A 119 2.86 -9.51 -11.19
C HIS A 119 4.06 -10.19 -10.52
#